data_8479e36a90a84bbf02df02a60981d5ee
#
_entry.id   8479e36a90a84bbf02df02a60981d5ee
#
_cell.length_a   1.000
_cell.length_b   1.000
_cell.length_c   1.000
_cell.angle_alpha   90.00
_cell.angle_beta   90.00
_cell.angle_gamma   90.00
#
_symmetry.space_group_name_H-M   'P 1'
#
loop_
_entity.id
_entity.type
_entity.pdbx_description
1 polymer ?
#
loop_
_entity_poly.entity_id
_entity_poly.type
_entity_poly.pdbx_seq_one_letter_code
_entity_poly.pdbx_strand_id
1 'polypeptide(L)'
;VTQTAPFPKLKRGLIAILRGLKPSEAVAICQALFDAGIEAIEVPLNSPEPFSSIASIVTALPKTTLVGAGTVLTSSDVDALAKAGGRLLVSPNIDAEVMARAMHHGMVTMPGVFTPTEAFQAIRLGASALKFFPASVLGPSGISAMRAVLPADTVVGAVGGVSDKDFAGYKAAGVTAFGLGSSLFKPGMSVDEVASRAQAAVTAWDAAFGGAA
;
A
#
# COMPACT_ATOMS: atom_id res chain seq x y z
N VAL A 1 -7.30 9.45 22.80
CA VAL A 1 -7.67 9.08 21.43
C VAL A 1 -6.71 7.98 21.02
N THR A 2 -7.20 6.75 20.88
CA THR A 2 -6.43 5.65 20.31
C THR A 2 -6.21 5.96 18.82
N GLN A 3 -4.96 5.94 18.37
CA GLN A 3 -4.60 6.13 16.96
C GLN A 3 -4.25 4.78 16.35
N THR A 4 -4.43 4.66 15.04
CA THR A 4 -3.81 3.56 14.27
C THR A 4 -2.30 3.64 14.39
N ALA A 5 -1.58 2.55 14.08
CA ALA A 5 -0.13 2.60 14.07
C ALA A 5 0.35 3.67 13.06
N PRO A 6 1.40 4.45 13.37
CA PRO A 6 1.93 5.42 12.43
C PRO A 6 2.41 4.70 11.16
N PHE A 7 2.34 5.39 10.01
CA PHE A 7 2.92 4.84 8.78
C PHE A 7 4.44 4.68 8.97
N PRO A 8 5.00 3.47 8.80
CA PRO A 8 6.40 3.23 9.09
C PRO A 8 7.31 3.96 8.10
N LYS A 9 8.51 4.30 8.54
CA LYS A 9 9.55 4.81 7.65
C LYS A 9 10.09 3.63 6.84
N LEU A 10 9.52 3.42 5.65
CA LEU A 10 10.02 2.45 4.69
C LEU A 10 11.31 2.99 4.05
N LYS A 11 12.21 2.08 3.67
CA LYS A 11 13.42 2.41 2.91
C LYS A 11 13.06 3.11 1.59
N ARG A 12 12.00 2.61 0.96
CA ARG A 12 11.36 3.19 -0.22
C ARG A 12 9.86 3.20 -0.01
N GLY A 13 9.19 4.28 -0.37
CA GLY A 13 7.73 4.39 -0.27
C GLY A 13 7.00 3.55 -1.32
N LEU A 14 7.42 2.30 -1.53
CA LEU A 14 6.82 1.38 -2.51
C LEU A 14 5.99 0.32 -1.79
N ILE A 15 4.75 0.14 -2.26
CA ILE A 15 3.80 -0.86 -1.76
C ILE A 15 3.41 -1.75 -2.93
N ALA A 16 3.76 -3.04 -2.86
CA ALA A 16 3.36 -4.02 -3.86
C ALA A 16 1.92 -4.44 -3.68
N ILE A 17 1.10 -4.34 -4.74
CA ILE A 17 -0.31 -4.74 -4.76
C ILE A 17 -0.45 -6.01 -5.61
N LEU A 18 -0.65 -7.15 -4.96
CA LEU A 18 -0.61 -8.48 -5.60
C LEU A 18 -2.01 -9.03 -5.88
N ARG A 19 -2.78 -8.31 -6.71
CA ARG A 19 -4.14 -8.72 -7.06
C ARG A 19 -4.15 -9.99 -7.90
N GLY A 20 -4.85 -11.02 -7.40
CA GLY A 20 -4.96 -12.32 -8.03
C GLY A 20 -3.82 -13.29 -7.68
N LEU A 21 -2.96 -12.93 -6.72
CA LEU A 21 -1.91 -13.82 -6.18
C LEU A 21 -2.54 -15.08 -5.59
N LYS A 22 -1.96 -16.24 -5.91
CA LYS A 22 -2.36 -17.54 -5.36
C LYS A 22 -1.45 -17.95 -4.20
N PRO A 23 -1.95 -18.74 -3.21
CA PRO A 23 -1.12 -19.21 -2.10
C PRO A 23 0.14 -19.98 -2.55
N SER A 24 0.05 -20.74 -3.63
CA SER A 24 1.15 -21.56 -4.15
C SER A 24 2.36 -20.76 -4.66
N GLU A 25 2.16 -19.50 -5.05
CA GLU A 25 3.22 -18.61 -5.57
C GLU A 25 3.59 -17.49 -4.60
N ALA A 26 2.80 -17.31 -3.53
CA ALA A 26 2.83 -16.15 -2.65
C ALA A 26 4.23 -15.90 -2.04
N VAL A 27 4.83 -16.94 -1.46
CA VAL A 27 6.13 -16.79 -0.79
C VAL A 27 7.24 -16.46 -1.79
N ALA A 28 7.30 -17.15 -2.93
CA ALA A 28 8.36 -16.94 -3.93
C ALA A 28 8.27 -15.53 -4.55
N ILE A 29 7.08 -15.09 -4.93
CA ILE A 29 6.84 -13.73 -5.46
C ILE A 29 7.22 -12.67 -4.43
N CYS A 30 6.77 -12.83 -3.18
CA CYS A 30 7.02 -11.82 -2.13
C CYS A 30 8.48 -11.79 -1.69
N GLN A 31 9.19 -12.93 -1.71
CA GLN A 31 10.63 -12.95 -1.45
C GLN A 31 11.38 -12.16 -2.53
N ALA A 32 11.05 -12.35 -3.80
CA ALA A 32 11.66 -11.60 -4.89
C ALA A 32 11.42 -10.08 -4.78
N LEU A 33 10.23 -9.66 -4.34
CA LEU A 33 9.92 -8.26 -4.08
C LEU A 33 10.76 -7.69 -2.91
N PHE A 34 10.86 -8.45 -1.82
CA PHE A 34 11.65 -8.06 -0.66
C PHE A 34 13.15 -7.96 -1.01
N ASP A 35 13.70 -8.93 -1.74
CA ASP A 35 15.10 -8.96 -2.18
C ASP A 35 15.42 -7.79 -3.12
N ALA A 36 14.46 -7.34 -3.92
CA ALA A 36 14.59 -6.13 -4.73
C ALA A 36 14.54 -4.84 -3.89
N GLY A 37 14.08 -4.89 -2.64
CA GLY A 37 14.02 -3.76 -1.71
C GLY A 37 12.63 -3.13 -1.56
N ILE A 38 11.54 -3.86 -1.85
CA ILE A 38 10.15 -3.47 -1.57
C ILE A 38 9.73 -4.12 -0.24
N GLU A 39 9.52 -3.29 0.79
CA GLU A 39 9.29 -3.74 2.16
C GLU A 39 7.81 -3.72 2.57
N ALA A 40 6.91 -3.20 1.74
CA ALA A 40 5.47 -3.19 1.99
C ALA A 40 4.72 -3.95 0.90
N ILE A 41 3.85 -4.88 1.31
CA ILE A 41 3.15 -5.81 0.42
C ILE A 41 1.70 -5.94 0.88
N GLU A 42 0.76 -5.80 -0.04
CA GLU A 42 -0.65 -6.09 0.22
C GLU A 42 -1.21 -7.10 -0.78
N VAL A 43 -1.99 -8.04 -0.29
CA VAL A 43 -2.77 -8.97 -1.10
C VAL A 43 -4.23 -8.52 -1.05
N PRO A 44 -4.81 -8.06 -2.18
CA PRO A 44 -6.21 -7.67 -2.22
C PRO A 44 -7.14 -8.84 -1.89
N LEU A 45 -8.18 -8.60 -1.06
CA LEU A 45 -9.09 -9.64 -0.59
C LEU A 45 -9.95 -10.28 -1.70
N ASN A 46 -9.98 -9.69 -2.87
CA ASN A 46 -10.57 -10.29 -4.07
C ASN A 46 -9.58 -11.17 -4.88
N SER A 47 -8.47 -11.59 -4.24
CA SER A 47 -7.56 -12.62 -4.75
C SER A 47 -8.00 -14.02 -4.28
N PRO A 48 -7.50 -15.12 -4.88
CA PRO A 48 -7.75 -16.48 -4.39
C PRO A 48 -7.16 -16.70 -3.00
N GLU A 49 -7.96 -17.17 -2.03
CA GLU A 49 -7.54 -17.50 -0.65
C GLU A 49 -6.56 -16.48 -0.03
N PRO A 50 -6.93 -15.18 0.02
CA PRO A 50 -5.98 -14.12 0.32
C PRO A 50 -5.38 -14.22 1.72
N PHE A 51 -6.14 -14.65 2.70
CA PHE A 51 -5.64 -14.82 4.07
C PHE A 51 -4.64 -15.96 4.22
N SER A 52 -4.77 -17.03 3.42
CA SER A 52 -3.78 -18.11 3.33
C SER A 52 -2.46 -17.57 2.77
N SER A 53 -2.52 -16.81 1.68
CA SER A 53 -1.35 -16.13 1.12
C SER A 53 -0.68 -15.20 2.13
N ILE A 54 -1.46 -14.33 2.80
CA ILE A 54 -0.96 -13.39 3.80
C ILE A 54 -0.25 -14.11 4.95
N ALA A 55 -0.87 -15.16 5.52
CA ALA A 55 -0.29 -15.93 6.61
C ALA A 55 1.05 -16.59 6.21
N SER A 56 1.12 -17.14 5.00
CA SER A 56 2.35 -17.74 4.47
C SER A 56 3.45 -16.69 4.27
N ILE A 57 3.13 -15.52 3.72
CA ILE A 57 4.07 -14.41 3.52
C ILE A 57 4.59 -13.89 4.88
N VAL A 58 3.70 -13.66 5.84
CA VAL A 58 4.06 -13.19 7.21
C VAL A 58 5.00 -14.17 7.90
N THR A 59 4.82 -15.48 7.67
CA THR A 59 5.66 -16.52 8.26
C THR A 59 7.03 -16.59 7.59
N ALA A 60 7.10 -16.39 6.28
CA ALA A 60 8.31 -16.58 5.49
C ALA A 60 9.23 -15.36 5.47
N LEU A 61 8.67 -14.14 5.44
CA LEU A 61 9.46 -12.92 5.31
C LEU A 61 9.91 -12.34 6.66
N PRO A 62 10.97 -11.52 6.69
CA PRO A 62 11.40 -10.82 7.89
C PRO A 62 10.27 -10.01 8.52
N LYS A 63 10.22 -9.95 9.85
CA LYS A 63 9.19 -9.20 10.61
C LYS A 63 9.20 -7.68 10.34
N THR A 64 10.26 -7.18 9.74
CA THR A 64 10.36 -5.78 9.26
C THR A 64 9.50 -5.53 8.04
N THR A 65 9.16 -6.57 7.27
CA THR A 65 8.28 -6.44 6.10
C THR A 65 6.86 -6.09 6.54
N LEU A 66 6.29 -5.03 6.02
CA LEU A 66 4.91 -4.62 6.28
C LEU A 66 3.96 -5.39 5.35
N VAL A 67 3.42 -6.48 5.84
CA VAL A 67 2.49 -7.35 5.07
C VAL A 67 1.06 -7.10 5.50
N GLY A 68 0.14 -7.10 4.53
CA GLY A 68 -1.28 -6.96 4.83
C GLY A 68 -2.22 -7.21 3.66
N ALA A 69 -3.40 -6.62 3.74
CA ALA A 69 -4.46 -6.79 2.75
C ALA A 69 -4.86 -5.48 2.09
N GLY A 70 -5.23 -5.56 0.81
CA GLY A 70 -5.97 -4.53 0.11
C GLY A 70 -7.44 -4.89 -0.07
N THR A 71 -8.24 -3.91 -0.45
CA THR A 71 -9.69 -4.09 -0.67
C THR A 71 -10.39 -4.63 0.59
N VAL A 72 -9.97 -4.16 1.76
CA VAL A 72 -10.61 -4.47 3.05
C VAL A 72 -11.85 -3.58 3.19
N LEU A 73 -13.03 -4.19 3.26
CA LEU A 73 -14.30 -3.46 3.18
C LEU A 73 -15.20 -3.65 4.41
N THR A 74 -14.89 -4.62 5.27
CA THR A 74 -15.71 -4.92 6.46
C THR A 74 -14.86 -5.10 7.71
N SER A 75 -15.45 -4.89 8.89
CA SER A 75 -14.79 -5.14 10.18
C SER A 75 -14.42 -6.62 10.36
N SER A 76 -15.20 -7.55 9.80
CA SER A 76 -14.86 -8.97 9.81
C SER A 76 -13.63 -9.30 8.97
N ASP A 77 -13.40 -8.59 7.86
CA ASP A 77 -12.16 -8.71 7.07
C ASP A 77 -10.94 -8.25 7.88
N VAL A 78 -11.10 -7.20 8.69
CA VAL A 78 -10.04 -6.71 9.58
C VAL A 78 -9.66 -7.77 10.61
N ASP A 79 -10.64 -8.44 11.22
CA ASP A 79 -10.39 -9.52 12.18
C ASP A 79 -9.69 -10.72 11.53
N ALA A 80 -10.12 -11.10 10.33
CA ALA A 80 -9.49 -12.16 9.57
C ALA A 80 -8.05 -11.80 9.17
N LEU A 81 -7.80 -10.54 8.79
CA LEU A 81 -6.47 -10.03 8.51
C LEU A 81 -5.56 -10.08 9.74
N ALA A 82 -6.06 -9.65 10.90
CA ALA A 82 -5.33 -9.72 12.17
C ALA A 82 -4.96 -11.17 12.53
N LYS A 83 -5.92 -12.10 12.36
CA LYS A 83 -5.70 -13.54 12.59
C LYS A 83 -4.65 -14.13 11.64
N ALA A 84 -4.58 -13.65 10.41
CA ALA A 84 -3.55 -14.04 9.44
C ALA A 84 -2.17 -13.41 9.73
N GLY A 85 -2.05 -12.53 10.74
CA GLY A 85 -0.82 -11.85 11.10
C GLY A 85 -0.52 -10.59 10.26
N GLY A 86 -1.47 -10.13 9.44
CA GLY A 86 -1.32 -8.92 8.64
C GLY A 86 -1.36 -7.66 9.50
N ARG A 87 -0.57 -6.66 9.12
CA ARG A 87 -0.41 -5.39 9.84
C ARG A 87 -0.71 -4.15 8.98
N LEU A 88 -0.85 -4.31 7.68
CA LEU A 88 -1.20 -3.25 6.73
C LEU A 88 -2.64 -3.45 6.24
N LEU A 89 -3.45 -2.42 6.38
CA LEU A 89 -4.81 -2.37 5.85
C LEU A 89 -4.91 -1.30 4.77
N VAL A 90 -5.25 -1.70 3.57
CA VAL A 90 -5.53 -0.80 2.45
C VAL A 90 -6.96 -1.02 1.98
N SER A 91 -7.70 0.06 1.77
CA SER A 91 -9.07 0.01 1.24
C SER A 91 -9.24 0.94 0.04
N PRO A 92 -10.24 0.73 -0.82
CA PRO A 92 -10.53 1.64 -1.93
C PRO A 92 -11.32 2.88 -1.51
N ASN A 93 -11.87 2.89 -0.32
CA ASN A 93 -12.75 3.90 0.26
C ASN A 93 -12.39 4.17 1.72
N ILE A 94 -13.10 5.09 2.34
CA ILE A 94 -13.07 5.33 3.78
C ILE A 94 -14.36 4.80 4.43
N ASP A 95 -14.19 3.95 5.46
CA ASP A 95 -15.27 3.39 6.26
C ASP A 95 -14.92 3.48 7.75
N ALA A 96 -15.85 4.03 8.55
CA ALA A 96 -15.58 4.31 9.95
C ALA A 96 -15.47 3.04 10.83
N GLU A 97 -16.25 1.99 10.51
CA GLU A 97 -16.22 0.74 11.28
C GLU A 97 -14.93 -0.05 10.97
N VAL A 98 -14.53 -0.08 9.71
CA VAL A 98 -13.25 -0.67 9.28
C VAL A 98 -12.08 0.04 9.95
N MET A 99 -12.08 1.38 9.95
CA MET A 99 -11.03 2.18 10.59
C MET A 99 -10.97 1.96 12.12
N ALA A 100 -12.13 1.95 12.79
CA ALA A 100 -12.21 1.70 14.22
C ALA A 100 -11.69 0.29 14.57
N ARG A 101 -12.02 -0.71 13.76
CA ARG A 101 -11.57 -2.08 13.96
C ARG A 101 -10.07 -2.25 13.70
N ALA A 102 -9.54 -1.58 12.66
CA ALA A 102 -8.11 -1.53 12.37
C ALA A 102 -7.31 -0.90 13.52
N MET A 103 -7.84 0.18 14.10
CA MET A 103 -7.26 0.84 15.27
C MET A 103 -7.22 -0.09 16.49
N HIS A 104 -8.30 -0.87 16.73
CA HIS A 104 -8.34 -1.86 17.82
C HIS A 104 -7.21 -2.90 17.70
N HIS A 105 -6.84 -3.29 16.47
CA HIS A 105 -5.75 -4.22 16.20
C HIS A 105 -4.38 -3.54 16.02
N GLY A 106 -4.27 -2.23 16.16
CA GLY A 106 -3.01 -1.48 16.00
C GLY A 106 -2.43 -1.56 14.59
N MET A 107 -3.28 -1.64 13.57
CA MET A 107 -2.84 -1.76 12.18
C MET A 107 -2.37 -0.42 11.60
N VAL A 108 -1.44 -0.48 10.66
CA VAL A 108 -1.14 0.62 9.73
C VAL A 108 -2.26 0.68 8.69
N THR A 109 -2.86 1.86 8.51
CA THR A 109 -4.01 2.02 7.63
C THR A 109 -3.73 3.00 6.50
N MET A 110 -4.25 2.68 5.31
CA MET A 110 -4.14 3.52 4.12
C MET A 110 -5.47 3.48 3.34
N PRO A 111 -6.53 4.16 3.85
CA PRO A 111 -7.84 4.22 3.21
C PRO A 111 -7.81 5.04 1.93
N GLY A 112 -8.66 4.66 0.97
CA GLY A 112 -8.84 5.33 -0.31
C GLY A 112 -9.63 6.63 -0.18
N VAL A 113 -9.13 7.69 -0.79
CA VAL A 113 -9.75 9.02 -0.84
C VAL A 113 -9.62 9.61 -2.24
N PHE A 114 -10.63 10.38 -2.66
CA PHE A 114 -10.64 11.07 -3.94
C PHE A 114 -11.02 12.55 -3.81
N THR A 115 -11.70 12.91 -2.74
CA THR A 115 -12.18 14.27 -2.44
C THR A 115 -11.57 14.83 -1.16
N PRO A 116 -11.55 16.16 -0.99
CA PRO A 116 -11.14 16.77 0.29
C PRO A 116 -11.96 16.27 1.48
N THR A 117 -13.28 16.08 1.31
CA THR A 117 -14.15 15.58 2.38
C THR A 117 -13.70 14.20 2.88
N GLU A 118 -13.41 13.28 1.97
CA GLU A 118 -12.91 11.94 2.31
C GLU A 118 -11.53 12.01 2.95
N ALA A 119 -10.62 12.84 2.44
CA ALA A 119 -9.29 13.01 3.00
C ALA A 119 -9.32 13.49 4.47
N PHE A 120 -10.12 14.53 4.77
CA PHE A 120 -10.31 15.00 6.13
C PHE A 120 -11.05 14.00 7.02
N GLN A 121 -11.99 13.23 6.46
CA GLN A 121 -12.65 12.15 7.21
C GLN A 121 -11.64 11.05 7.58
N ALA A 122 -10.80 10.62 6.65
CA ALA A 122 -9.76 9.63 6.92
C ALA A 122 -8.79 10.08 8.01
N ILE A 123 -8.35 11.34 7.97
CA ILE A 123 -7.49 11.94 9.00
C ILE A 123 -8.19 11.94 10.36
N ARG A 124 -9.45 12.36 10.44
CA ARG A 124 -10.22 12.33 11.70
C ARG A 124 -10.40 10.92 12.27
N LEU A 125 -10.47 9.92 11.41
CA LEU A 125 -10.54 8.51 11.78
C LEU A 125 -9.17 7.89 12.07
N GLY A 126 -8.09 8.69 12.09
CA GLY A 126 -6.75 8.26 12.48
C GLY A 126 -6.01 7.48 11.40
N ALA A 127 -6.26 7.73 10.12
CA ALA A 127 -5.52 7.07 9.04
C ALA A 127 -4.00 7.30 9.17
N SER A 128 -3.22 6.23 8.99
CA SER A 128 -1.75 6.28 9.02
C SER A 128 -1.18 6.97 7.78
N ALA A 129 -1.85 6.80 6.64
CA ALA A 129 -1.57 7.45 5.36
C ALA A 129 -2.86 7.58 4.56
N LEU A 130 -2.89 8.49 3.57
CA LEU A 130 -3.99 8.62 2.62
C LEU A 130 -3.61 7.93 1.30
N LYS A 131 -4.51 7.12 0.75
CA LYS A 131 -4.41 6.53 -0.58
C LYS A 131 -5.24 7.37 -1.55
N PHE A 132 -4.62 8.26 -2.33
CA PHE A 132 -5.32 8.90 -3.45
C PHE A 132 -5.59 7.87 -4.54
N PHE A 133 -6.88 7.59 -4.81
CA PHE A 133 -7.31 6.51 -5.69
C PHE A 133 -8.62 6.86 -6.44
N PRO A 134 -8.68 6.67 -7.77
CA PRO A 134 -7.58 6.33 -8.68
C PRO A 134 -6.66 7.53 -8.95
N ALA A 135 -5.36 7.39 -8.69
CA ALA A 135 -4.41 8.50 -8.82
C ALA A 135 -4.25 9.00 -10.25
N SER A 136 -4.31 8.11 -11.24
CA SER A 136 -4.23 8.49 -12.66
C SER A 136 -5.37 9.40 -13.13
N VAL A 137 -6.53 9.33 -12.47
CA VAL A 137 -7.69 10.21 -12.79
C VAL A 137 -7.50 11.58 -12.15
N LEU A 138 -7.04 11.62 -10.88
CA LEU A 138 -6.81 12.88 -10.16
C LEU A 138 -5.57 13.62 -10.69
N GLY A 139 -4.55 12.89 -11.06
CA GLY A 139 -3.28 13.40 -11.53
C GLY A 139 -2.44 14.09 -10.45
N PRO A 140 -1.16 14.36 -10.71
CA PRO A 140 -0.29 15.09 -9.80
C PRO A 140 -0.83 16.48 -9.43
N SER A 141 -1.44 17.20 -10.38
CA SER A 141 -2.00 18.53 -10.14
C SER A 141 -3.17 18.52 -9.17
N GLY A 142 -4.09 17.55 -9.29
CA GLY A 142 -5.20 17.39 -8.37
C GLY A 142 -4.74 17.02 -6.95
N ILE A 143 -3.75 16.12 -6.84
CA ILE A 143 -3.15 15.77 -5.54
C ILE A 143 -2.44 16.96 -4.91
N SER A 144 -1.68 17.74 -5.71
CA SER A 144 -1.01 18.95 -5.23
C SER A 144 -1.99 19.98 -4.69
N ALA A 145 -3.11 20.20 -5.39
CA ALA A 145 -4.17 21.11 -4.93
C ALA A 145 -4.79 20.65 -3.59
N MET A 146 -5.04 19.36 -3.43
CA MET A 146 -5.55 18.82 -2.17
C MET A 146 -4.49 18.87 -1.06
N ARG A 147 -3.23 18.58 -1.38
CA ARG A 147 -2.12 18.62 -0.43
C ARG A 147 -1.93 20.00 0.22
N ALA A 148 -2.25 21.07 -0.51
CA ALA A 148 -2.13 22.45 -0.01
C ALA A 148 -3.02 22.75 1.22
N VAL A 149 -4.10 21.98 1.43
CA VAL A 149 -5.03 22.16 2.55
C VAL A 149 -4.93 21.07 3.62
N LEU A 150 -4.19 19.98 3.35
CA LEU A 150 -3.98 18.91 4.31
C LEU A 150 -2.91 19.27 5.35
N PRO A 151 -2.96 18.69 6.58
CA PRO A 151 -1.88 18.83 7.56
C PRO A 151 -0.52 18.45 6.95
N ALA A 152 0.52 19.19 7.32
CA ALA A 152 1.85 19.09 6.69
C ALA A 152 2.50 17.70 6.85
N ASP A 153 2.21 17.00 7.96
CA ASP A 153 2.70 15.68 8.32
C ASP A 153 1.89 14.51 7.74
N THR A 154 0.80 14.81 6.98
CA THR A 154 0.00 13.77 6.35
C THR A 154 0.81 13.01 5.31
N VAL A 155 0.96 11.70 5.51
CA VAL A 155 1.57 10.81 4.51
C VAL A 155 0.59 10.61 3.35
N VAL A 156 1.05 10.91 2.14
CA VAL A 156 0.23 10.86 0.92
C VAL A 156 0.77 9.82 -0.04
N GLY A 157 -0.09 8.89 -0.43
CA GLY A 157 0.21 7.85 -1.39
C GLY A 157 -0.64 7.95 -2.66
N ALA A 158 -0.03 7.63 -3.80
CA ALA A 158 -0.69 7.53 -5.10
C ALA A 158 -0.87 6.06 -5.49
N VAL A 159 -2.11 5.68 -5.82
CA VAL A 159 -2.47 4.31 -6.18
C VAL A 159 -3.48 4.31 -7.33
N GLY A 160 -3.33 3.37 -8.26
CA GLY A 160 -4.22 3.21 -9.42
C GLY A 160 -3.75 3.97 -10.64
N GLY A 161 -3.25 3.19 -11.62
CA GLY A 161 -2.70 3.70 -12.88
C GLY A 161 -1.34 4.38 -12.73
N VAL A 162 -0.58 4.06 -11.68
CA VAL A 162 0.77 4.58 -11.40
C VAL A 162 1.82 3.53 -11.73
N SER A 163 2.93 3.96 -12.29
CA SER A 163 4.08 3.15 -12.63
C SER A 163 5.40 3.84 -12.21
N ASP A 164 6.51 3.17 -12.42
CA ASP A 164 7.87 3.68 -12.23
C ASP A 164 8.15 4.98 -13.00
N LYS A 165 7.47 5.22 -14.12
CA LYS A 165 7.64 6.42 -14.97
C LYS A 165 7.01 7.68 -14.35
N ASP A 166 6.14 7.52 -13.38
CA ASP A 166 5.32 8.60 -12.83
C ASP A 166 5.89 9.22 -11.55
N PHE A 167 6.88 8.56 -10.92
CA PHE A 167 7.38 8.92 -9.59
C PHE A 167 7.81 10.38 -9.44
N ALA A 168 8.57 10.91 -10.41
CA ALA A 168 9.04 12.30 -10.34
C ALA A 168 7.90 13.32 -10.34
N GLY A 169 6.88 13.11 -11.17
CA GLY A 169 5.71 13.98 -11.24
C GLY A 169 4.88 13.96 -9.96
N TYR A 170 4.63 12.78 -9.40
CA TYR A 170 3.90 12.66 -8.14
C TYR A 170 4.72 13.12 -6.93
N LYS A 171 6.05 12.92 -6.93
CA LYS A 171 6.92 13.50 -5.89
C LYS A 171 6.80 15.01 -5.82
N ALA A 172 6.80 15.69 -6.97
CA ALA A 172 6.61 17.15 -7.04
C ALA A 172 5.25 17.58 -6.45
N ALA A 173 4.23 16.73 -6.49
CA ALA A 173 2.93 16.93 -5.85
C ALA A 173 2.91 16.56 -4.35
N GLY A 174 4.04 16.18 -3.75
CA GLY A 174 4.14 15.82 -2.33
C GLY A 174 3.75 14.38 -2.01
N VAL A 175 3.66 13.49 -3.01
CA VAL A 175 3.44 12.05 -2.81
C VAL A 175 4.73 11.40 -2.34
N THR A 176 4.64 10.58 -1.29
CA THR A 176 5.78 9.87 -0.70
C THR A 176 5.62 8.36 -0.66
N ALA A 177 4.42 7.86 -1.01
CA ALA A 177 4.15 6.43 -1.09
C ALA A 177 3.45 6.06 -2.42
N PHE A 178 3.77 4.90 -2.98
CA PHE A 178 3.22 4.45 -4.27
C PHE A 178 2.73 3.02 -4.18
N GLY A 179 1.46 2.81 -4.47
CA GLY A 179 0.91 1.47 -4.63
C GLY A 179 1.02 0.99 -6.08
N LEU A 180 1.87 0.00 -6.32
CA LEU A 180 2.14 -0.56 -7.63
C LEU A 180 1.37 -1.86 -7.82
N GLY A 181 0.37 -1.83 -8.71
CA GLY A 181 -0.45 -3.00 -9.07
C GLY A 181 0.02 -3.65 -10.36
N SER A 182 -0.73 -3.46 -11.45
CA SER A 182 -0.48 -4.11 -12.74
C SER A 182 0.84 -3.73 -13.41
N SER A 183 1.48 -2.63 -13.01
CA SER A 183 2.84 -2.29 -13.43
C SER A 183 3.88 -3.23 -12.83
N LEU A 184 3.61 -3.82 -11.65
CA LEU A 184 4.53 -4.68 -10.90
C LEU A 184 4.17 -6.16 -11.04
N PHE A 185 2.90 -6.52 -10.81
CA PHE A 185 2.41 -7.89 -10.79
C PHE A 185 1.11 -8.07 -11.56
N LYS A 186 1.01 -9.18 -12.30
CA LYS A 186 -0.23 -9.70 -12.89
C LYS A 186 -0.27 -11.22 -12.68
N PRO A 187 -1.45 -11.82 -12.48
CA PRO A 187 -1.58 -13.27 -12.41
C PRO A 187 -0.90 -13.99 -13.60
N GLY A 188 -0.13 -15.03 -13.30
CA GLY A 188 0.59 -15.80 -14.29
C GLY A 188 1.99 -15.31 -14.65
N MET A 189 2.45 -14.21 -14.07
CA MET A 189 3.85 -13.79 -14.18
C MET A 189 4.77 -14.75 -13.44
N SER A 190 5.95 -15.01 -14.00
CA SER A 190 7.01 -15.73 -13.31
C SER A 190 7.64 -14.88 -12.20
N VAL A 191 8.32 -15.55 -11.26
CA VAL A 191 9.10 -14.88 -10.20
C VAL A 191 10.13 -13.93 -10.80
N ASP A 192 10.84 -14.35 -11.85
CA ASP A 192 11.87 -13.54 -12.51
C ASP A 192 11.30 -12.27 -13.18
N GLU A 193 10.12 -12.38 -13.79
CA GLU A 193 9.44 -11.20 -14.35
C GLU A 193 9.07 -10.18 -13.27
N VAL A 194 8.56 -10.66 -12.13
CA VAL A 194 8.23 -9.79 -10.99
C VAL A 194 9.48 -9.18 -10.39
N ALA A 195 10.55 -9.96 -10.21
CA ALA A 195 11.85 -9.48 -9.72
C ALA A 195 12.42 -8.36 -10.62
N SER A 196 12.38 -8.56 -11.94
CA SER A 196 12.85 -7.57 -12.92
C SER A 196 12.05 -6.26 -12.84
N ARG A 197 10.72 -6.34 -12.72
CA ARG A 197 9.86 -5.16 -12.56
C ARG A 197 10.07 -4.46 -11.23
N ALA A 198 10.26 -5.23 -10.16
CA ALA A 198 10.56 -4.69 -8.83
C ALA A 198 11.89 -3.92 -8.84
N GLN A 199 12.92 -4.48 -9.47
CA GLN A 199 14.20 -3.80 -9.61
C GLN A 199 14.10 -2.52 -10.43
N ALA A 200 13.32 -2.52 -11.52
CA ALA A 200 13.07 -1.32 -12.32
C ALA A 200 12.36 -0.23 -11.48
N ALA A 201 11.33 -0.61 -10.73
CA ALA A 201 10.60 0.32 -9.86
C ALA A 201 11.50 0.88 -8.74
N VAL A 202 12.34 0.06 -8.13
CA VAL A 202 13.31 0.46 -7.10
C VAL A 202 14.33 1.45 -7.69
N THR A 203 14.90 1.15 -8.84
CA THR A 203 15.85 2.04 -9.52
C THR A 203 15.22 3.39 -9.87
N ALA A 204 13.99 3.38 -10.38
CA ALA A 204 13.27 4.60 -10.72
C ALA A 204 12.92 5.42 -9.46
N TRP A 205 12.54 4.75 -8.36
CA TRP A 205 12.29 5.42 -7.08
C TRP A 205 13.57 6.07 -6.55
N ASP A 206 14.69 5.36 -6.54
CA ASP A 206 15.99 5.88 -6.09
C ASP A 206 16.44 7.08 -6.94
N ALA A 207 16.24 7.04 -8.25
CA ALA A 207 16.51 8.17 -9.13
C ALA A 207 15.63 9.38 -8.81
N ALA A 208 14.34 9.15 -8.54
CA ALA A 208 13.39 10.23 -8.23
C ALA A 208 13.60 10.82 -6.81
N PHE A 209 13.91 10.00 -5.81
CA PHE A 209 13.95 10.39 -4.39
C PHE A 209 15.37 10.53 -3.80
N GLY A 210 16.41 10.23 -4.56
CA GLY A 210 17.80 10.42 -4.13
C GLY A 210 18.43 9.21 -3.47
N GLY A 211 17.91 8.00 -3.73
CA GLY A 211 18.39 6.74 -3.16
C GLY A 211 18.01 6.54 -1.70
N ALA A 212 18.01 5.26 -1.26
CA ALA A 212 17.95 4.96 0.17
C ALA A 212 19.36 5.08 0.74
N ALA A 213 19.58 6.06 1.61
CA ALA A 213 20.80 6.16 2.40
C ALA A 213 20.92 5.00 3.39
#